data_e5f8bd54c869a10df094e166af199f50
#
_entry.id   e5f8bd54c869a10df094e166af199f50
#
_cell.length_a   1.000
_cell.length_b   1.000
_cell.length_c   1.000
_cell.angle_alpha   90.00
_cell.angle_beta   90.00
_cell.angle_gamma   90.00
#
_symmetry.space_group_name_H-M   'P 1'
#
loop_
_entity.id
_entity.type
_entity.pdbx_description
1 polymer ?
#
loop_
_entity_poly.entity_id
_entity_poly.type
_entity_poly.pdbx_seq_one_letter_code
_entity_poly.pdbx_strand_id
1 'polypeptide(L)'
;MDKLEQAKKNFEEGIKFFKKKNFKEAQIYFEKTLEIAPNSSPTLENLSKSYLETKDYDKAEKTLKYFISLNKEDDLIAYKLLYEIFSKLNKYDELLNLTTDAINKNKFDNEFQLKSRLFYPNFFNSLEEIDNIRKKFIDEVDKLIADEKIPNLAISEKLIKPPNFELSYDGYDNLEINKKLTQLYYKIYPGLKSIEERSFSKNEKIKIGFISQFFSDHTIAKLFKGIIYKLNKEIFEVYVFHSDKTLQGKLYNEINESVVSYNFENIVLPKDFHEKAQTIRDKNLDILFYPDIHMSTNLYYLTLLKLAKFQITSWGHPETTGNNKI
;
A
#
# COMPACT_ATOMS: atom_id res chain seq x y z
N MET A 1 6.74 0.25 47.04
CA MET A 1 7.05 0.57 45.62
C MET A 1 6.31 1.84 45.29
N ASP A 2 7.01 2.84 44.79
CA ASP A 2 6.37 4.09 44.35
C ASP A 2 5.35 3.79 43.22
N LYS A 3 4.22 4.52 43.22
CA LYS A 3 3.19 4.36 42.17
C LYS A 3 3.76 4.51 40.77
N LEU A 4 4.74 5.42 40.63
CA LEU A 4 5.40 5.67 39.35
C LEU A 4 6.25 4.48 38.90
N GLU A 5 6.96 3.85 39.83
CA GLU A 5 7.73 2.64 39.57
C GLU A 5 6.83 1.45 39.17
N GLN A 6 5.67 1.34 39.80
CA GLN A 6 4.67 0.34 39.44
C GLN A 6 4.12 0.57 38.06
N ALA A 7 3.82 1.82 37.67
CA ALA A 7 3.35 2.15 36.31
C ALA A 7 4.41 1.79 35.28
N LYS A 8 5.68 2.13 35.54
CA LYS A 8 6.80 1.76 34.63
C LYS A 8 6.90 0.25 34.46
N LYS A 9 6.85 -0.53 35.55
CA LYS A 9 6.90 -1.99 35.50
C LYS A 9 5.74 -2.58 34.70
N ASN A 10 4.51 -2.08 34.89
CA ASN A 10 3.33 -2.51 34.14
C ASN A 10 3.53 -2.20 32.65
N PHE A 11 4.02 -1.01 32.29
CA PHE A 11 4.28 -0.65 30.88
C PHE A 11 5.31 -1.58 30.25
N GLU A 12 6.42 -1.86 30.91
CA GLU A 12 7.47 -2.77 30.43
C GLU A 12 6.94 -4.19 30.20
N GLU A 13 6.10 -4.72 31.09
CA GLU A 13 5.44 -6.03 30.90
C GLU A 13 4.49 -5.98 29.70
N GLY A 14 3.68 -4.91 29.56
CA GLY A 14 2.84 -4.71 28.40
C GLY A 14 3.62 -4.76 27.09
N ILE A 15 4.76 -4.08 27.00
CA ILE A 15 5.66 -4.11 25.83
C ILE A 15 6.20 -5.52 25.55
N LYS A 16 6.54 -6.31 26.59
CA LYS A 16 7.01 -7.69 26.41
C LYS A 16 5.92 -8.57 25.76
N PHE A 17 4.68 -8.47 26.26
CA PHE A 17 3.55 -9.20 25.67
C PHE A 17 3.22 -8.73 24.26
N PHE A 18 3.27 -7.43 24.00
CA PHE A 18 3.06 -6.87 22.67
C PHE A 18 4.08 -7.41 21.65
N LYS A 19 5.38 -7.42 22.00
CA LYS A 19 6.43 -7.99 21.15
C LYS A 19 6.24 -9.48 20.87
N LYS A 20 5.66 -10.22 21.81
CA LYS A 20 5.30 -11.65 21.65
C LYS A 20 3.97 -11.84 20.88
N LYS A 21 3.35 -10.77 20.40
CA LYS A 21 2.03 -10.76 19.74
C LYS A 21 0.88 -11.28 20.62
N ASN A 22 1.07 -11.30 21.94
CA ASN A 22 0.01 -11.57 22.91
C ASN A 22 -0.69 -10.25 23.28
N PHE A 23 -1.49 -9.75 22.33
CA PHE A 23 -2.08 -8.42 22.42
C PHE A 23 -3.12 -8.28 23.53
N LYS A 24 -3.85 -9.35 23.88
CA LYS A 24 -4.84 -9.32 24.98
C LYS A 24 -4.16 -9.12 26.33
N GLU A 25 -3.07 -9.84 26.59
CA GLU A 25 -2.30 -9.63 27.82
C GLU A 25 -1.62 -8.26 27.84
N ALA A 26 -1.10 -7.80 26.72
CA ALA A 26 -0.55 -6.47 26.59
C ALA A 26 -1.56 -5.37 27.00
N GLN A 27 -2.84 -5.50 26.56
CA GLN A 27 -3.92 -4.59 26.93
C GLN A 27 -4.10 -4.49 28.43
N ILE A 28 -4.15 -5.62 29.13
CA ILE A 28 -4.32 -5.66 30.59
C ILE A 28 -3.21 -4.85 31.31
N TYR A 29 -1.97 -5.01 30.88
CA TYR A 29 -0.85 -4.30 31.48
C TYR A 29 -0.83 -2.81 31.13
N PHE A 30 -1.19 -2.45 29.90
CA PHE A 30 -1.31 -1.04 29.52
C PHE A 30 -2.47 -0.36 30.23
N GLU A 31 -3.62 -1.03 30.40
CA GLU A 31 -4.75 -0.51 31.19
C GLU A 31 -4.35 -0.25 32.65
N LYS A 32 -3.67 -1.21 33.30
CA LYS A 32 -3.10 -1.02 34.66
C LYS A 32 -2.09 0.14 34.72
N THR A 33 -1.35 0.38 33.65
CA THR A 33 -0.46 1.54 33.58
C THR A 33 -1.26 2.84 33.57
N LEU A 34 -2.34 2.91 32.79
CA LEU A 34 -3.20 4.11 32.68
C LEU A 34 -4.03 4.37 33.95
N GLU A 35 -4.33 3.37 34.77
CA GLU A 35 -4.94 3.57 36.09
C GLU A 35 -4.03 4.43 37.00
N ILE A 36 -2.71 4.33 36.83
CA ILE A 36 -1.74 5.08 37.63
C ILE A 36 -1.30 6.36 36.92
N ALA A 37 -1.10 6.28 35.60
CA ALA A 37 -0.59 7.35 34.74
C ALA A 37 -1.51 7.55 33.51
N PRO A 38 -2.71 8.14 33.70
CA PRO A 38 -3.75 8.18 32.66
C PRO A 38 -3.32 8.94 31.39
N ASN A 39 -2.43 9.90 31.51
CA ASN A 39 -1.98 10.75 30.41
C ASN A 39 -0.65 10.28 29.78
N SER A 40 -0.26 9.01 29.95
CA SER A 40 0.95 8.47 29.37
C SER A 40 0.79 8.24 27.87
N SER A 41 1.35 9.12 27.03
CA SER A 41 1.30 9.00 25.56
C SER A 41 1.82 7.67 25.04
N PRO A 42 2.99 7.15 25.50
CA PRO A 42 3.47 5.85 25.06
C PRO A 42 2.52 4.70 25.39
N THR A 43 1.80 4.79 26.52
CA THR A 43 0.85 3.75 26.94
C THR A 43 -0.41 3.83 26.11
N LEU A 44 -0.97 5.03 25.90
CA LEU A 44 -2.15 5.25 25.05
C LEU A 44 -1.89 4.77 23.61
N GLU A 45 -0.74 5.06 23.05
CA GLU A 45 -0.33 4.58 21.73
C GLU A 45 -0.29 3.05 21.65
N ASN A 46 0.44 2.40 22.58
CA ASN A 46 0.61 0.93 22.54
C ASN A 46 -0.68 0.18 22.88
N LEU A 47 -1.52 0.71 23.78
CA LEU A 47 -2.84 0.17 24.06
C LEU A 47 -3.73 0.23 22.80
N SER A 48 -3.76 1.37 22.13
CA SER A 48 -4.53 1.54 20.87
C SER A 48 -4.06 0.59 19.79
N LYS A 49 -2.73 0.44 19.60
CA LYS A 49 -2.17 -0.55 18.67
C LYS A 49 -2.59 -1.99 19.05
N SER A 50 -2.61 -2.31 20.34
CA SER A 50 -3.05 -3.64 20.82
C SER A 50 -4.53 -3.90 20.52
N TYR A 51 -5.39 -2.87 20.65
CA TYR A 51 -6.79 -2.96 20.25
C TYR A 51 -6.97 -3.12 18.74
N LEU A 52 -6.15 -2.43 17.93
CA LEU A 52 -6.16 -2.59 16.47
C LEU A 52 -5.81 -4.01 16.05
N GLU A 53 -4.79 -4.60 16.65
CA GLU A 53 -4.37 -5.99 16.37
C GLU A 53 -5.44 -7.02 16.78
N THR A 54 -6.23 -6.74 17.82
CA THR A 54 -7.38 -7.58 18.22
C THR A 54 -8.68 -7.20 17.54
N LYS A 55 -8.68 -6.19 16.64
CA LYS A 55 -9.82 -5.65 15.91
C LYS A 55 -10.92 -5.05 16.83
N ASP A 56 -10.55 -4.64 18.03
CA ASP A 56 -11.43 -3.91 18.95
C ASP A 56 -11.40 -2.41 18.59
N TYR A 57 -12.00 -2.07 17.44
CA TYR A 57 -11.95 -0.72 16.88
C TYR A 57 -12.63 0.31 17.78
N ASP A 58 -13.67 -0.07 18.52
CA ASP A 58 -14.41 0.85 19.40
C ASP A 58 -13.53 1.31 20.58
N LYS A 59 -12.80 0.39 21.20
CA LYS A 59 -11.87 0.74 22.28
C LYS A 59 -10.66 1.51 21.74
N ALA A 60 -10.14 1.11 20.59
CA ALA A 60 -9.06 1.84 19.93
C ALA A 60 -9.47 3.30 19.64
N GLU A 61 -10.65 3.51 19.05
CA GLU A 61 -11.18 4.84 18.74
C GLU A 61 -11.33 5.71 20.00
N LYS A 62 -11.94 5.16 21.07
CA LYS A 62 -12.11 5.88 22.35
C LYS A 62 -10.75 6.29 22.95
N THR A 63 -9.79 5.36 22.98
CA THR A 63 -8.46 5.61 23.55
C THR A 63 -7.70 6.67 22.75
N LEU A 64 -7.79 6.64 21.42
CA LEU A 64 -7.12 7.60 20.54
C LEU A 64 -7.78 8.99 20.60
N LYS A 65 -9.10 9.07 20.65
CA LYS A 65 -9.82 10.33 20.85
C LYS A 65 -9.44 10.97 22.19
N TYR A 66 -9.33 10.16 23.25
CA TYR A 66 -8.81 10.64 24.54
C TYR A 66 -7.36 11.15 24.39
N PHE A 67 -6.47 10.41 23.71
CA PHE A 67 -5.09 10.85 23.47
C PHE A 67 -5.04 12.21 22.77
N ILE A 68 -5.80 12.40 21.69
CA ILE A 68 -5.89 13.68 20.96
C ILE A 68 -6.42 14.79 21.88
N SER A 69 -7.37 14.51 22.76
CA SER A 69 -7.93 15.52 23.68
C SER A 69 -6.91 16.08 24.68
N LEU A 70 -5.81 15.35 24.92
CA LEU A 70 -4.72 15.83 25.76
C LEU A 70 -3.87 16.90 25.07
N ASN A 71 -4.00 17.10 23.75
CA ASN A 71 -3.33 18.08 22.92
C ASN A 71 -1.81 18.15 23.14
N LYS A 72 -1.16 17.00 23.19
CA LYS A 72 0.29 16.88 23.39
C LYS A 72 1.05 17.03 22.07
N GLU A 73 2.34 17.30 22.13
CA GLU A 73 3.19 17.42 20.93
C GLU A 73 3.31 16.11 20.16
N ASP A 74 3.25 14.97 20.85
CA ASP A 74 3.41 13.62 20.32
C ASP A 74 2.10 12.94 19.89
N ASP A 75 1.00 13.68 19.81
CA ASP A 75 -0.33 13.11 19.47
C ASP A 75 -0.57 12.86 17.97
N LEU A 76 0.35 13.23 17.09
CA LEU A 76 0.25 12.94 15.64
C LEU A 76 0.03 11.45 15.37
N ILE A 77 0.63 10.57 16.17
CA ILE A 77 0.44 9.11 16.02
C ILE A 77 -1.02 8.71 16.25
N ALA A 78 -1.73 9.39 17.17
CA ALA A 78 -3.14 9.14 17.41
C ALA A 78 -4.01 9.51 16.21
N TYR A 79 -3.72 10.63 15.55
CA TYR A 79 -4.39 11.02 14.30
C TYR A 79 -4.15 9.98 13.20
N LYS A 80 -2.92 9.49 13.03
CA LYS A 80 -2.59 8.46 12.05
C LYS A 80 -3.32 7.13 12.31
N LEU A 81 -3.37 6.69 13.54
CA LEU A 81 -4.06 5.45 13.91
C LEU A 81 -5.59 5.58 13.77
N LEU A 82 -6.19 6.73 14.13
CA LEU A 82 -7.61 6.99 13.88
C LEU A 82 -7.93 7.05 12.39
N TYR A 83 -7.07 7.67 11.59
CA TYR A 83 -7.21 7.64 10.13
C TYR A 83 -7.26 6.20 9.59
N GLU A 84 -6.41 5.30 10.08
CA GLU A 84 -6.43 3.89 9.69
C GLU A 84 -7.74 3.20 10.09
N ILE A 85 -8.29 3.50 11.28
CA ILE A 85 -9.56 2.96 11.75
C ILE A 85 -10.70 3.45 10.86
N PHE A 86 -10.81 4.76 10.65
CA PHE A 86 -11.89 5.35 9.88
C PHE A 86 -11.84 4.92 8.40
N SER A 87 -10.63 4.82 7.84
CA SER A 87 -10.44 4.28 6.48
C SER A 87 -10.90 2.83 6.37
N LYS A 88 -10.52 1.95 7.32
CA LYS A 88 -10.94 0.53 7.33
C LYS A 88 -12.44 0.35 7.54
N LEU A 89 -13.06 1.21 8.35
CA LEU A 89 -14.50 1.18 8.65
C LEU A 89 -15.33 1.99 7.66
N ASN A 90 -14.71 2.58 6.65
CA ASN A 90 -15.34 3.46 5.65
C ASN A 90 -16.11 4.64 6.28
N LYS A 91 -15.62 5.17 7.40
CA LYS A 91 -16.17 6.33 8.09
C LYS A 91 -15.65 7.62 7.45
N TYR A 92 -16.21 7.98 6.29
CA TYR A 92 -15.70 9.06 5.45
C TYR A 92 -15.80 10.44 6.11
N ASP A 93 -16.94 10.77 6.69
CA ASP A 93 -17.17 12.07 7.33
C ASP A 93 -16.27 12.27 8.56
N GLU A 94 -16.15 11.21 9.40
CA GLU A 94 -15.24 11.24 10.55
C GLU A 94 -13.77 11.39 10.11
N LEU A 95 -13.40 10.77 9.00
CA LEU A 95 -12.06 10.90 8.43
C LEU A 95 -11.79 12.33 7.96
N LEU A 96 -12.73 12.96 7.25
CA LEU A 96 -12.62 14.36 6.83
C LEU A 96 -12.52 15.31 8.04
N ASN A 97 -13.36 15.11 9.06
CA ASN A 97 -13.31 15.90 10.27
C ASN A 97 -11.98 15.73 11.01
N LEU A 98 -11.48 14.49 11.13
CA LEU A 98 -10.19 14.20 11.74
C LEU A 98 -9.03 14.90 11.02
N THR A 99 -9.01 14.83 9.68
CA THR A 99 -7.94 15.44 8.89
C THR A 99 -7.99 16.95 8.92
N THR A 100 -9.18 17.55 8.94
CA THR A 100 -9.39 18.98 9.10
C THR A 100 -8.90 19.45 10.48
N ASP A 101 -9.23 18.72 11.55
CA ASP A 101 -8.75 19.02 12.91
C ASP A 101 -7.22 18.91 13.00
N ALA A 102 -6.64 17.87 12.41
CA ALA A 102 -5.18 17.69 12.36
C ALA A 102 -4.48 18.85 11.65
N ILE A 103 -5.02 19.32 10.51
CA ILE A 103 -4.48 20.47 9.77
C ILE A 103 -4.57 21.75 10.62
N ASN A 104 -5.73 22.04 11.21
CA ASN A 104 -5.95 23.24 12.02
C ASN A 104 -5.02 23.29 13.24
N LYS A 105 -4.67 22.14 13.81
CA LYS A 105 -3.76 22.00 14.96
C LYS A 105 -2.31 21.82 14.56
N ASN A 106 -1.99 21.84 13.27
CA ASN A 106 -0.66 21.56 12.73
C ASN A 106 -0.10 20.18 13.17
N LYS A 107 -0.99 19.17 13.25
CA LYS A 107 -0.70 17.79 13.64
C LYS A 107 -0.65 16.88 12.41
N PHE A 108 0.31 17.10 11.52
CA PHE A 108 0.50 16.29 10.32
C PHE A 108 1.97 16.28 9.90
N ASP A 109 2.36 15.22 9.22
CA ASP A 109 3.56 15.17 8.40
C ASP A 109 3.18 15.04 6.92
N ASN A 110 4.18 15.12 6.06
CA ASN A 110 3.99 15.10 4.61
C ASN A 110 3.26 13.85 4.12
N GLU A 111 3.57 12.68 4.68
CA GLU A 111 2.93 11.42 4.34
C GLU A 111 1.45 11.41 4.73
N PHE A 112 1.14 11.79 5.97
CA PHE A 112 -0.23 11.83 6.48
C PHE A 112 -1.08 12.84 5.72
N GLN A 113 -0.52 14.03 5.45
CA GLN A 113 -1.19 15.06 4.65
C GLN A 113 -1.61 14.55 3.28
N LEU A 114 -0.69 13.90 2.56
CA LEU A 114 -0.98 13.37 1.22
C LEU A 114 -1.95 12.20 1.27
N LYS A 115 -1.78 11.27 2.21
CA LYS A 115 -2.71 10.13 2.38
C LYS A 115 -4.14 10.58 2.67
N SER A 116 -4.30 11.59 3.52
CA SER A 116 -5.63 12.10 3.88
C SER A 116 -6.33 12.81 2.72
N ARG A 117 -5.59 13.54 1.90
CA ARG A 117 -6.10 14.23 0.71
C ARG A 117 -6.40 13.29 -0.46
N LEU A 118 -5.74 12.12 -0.52
CA LEU A 118 -5.89 11.10 -1.56
C LEU A 118 -6.78 9.92 -1.12
N PHE A 119 -7.51 10.07 -0.03
CA PHE A 119 -8.44 9.04 0.39
C PHE A 119 -9.67 8.98 -0.52
N TYR A 120 -10.02 7.77 -0.95
CA TYR A 120 -11.24 7.47 -1.69
C TYR A 120 -11.98 6.33 -1.00
N PRO A 121 -13.29 6.45 -0.72
CA PRO A 121 -14.05 5.43 0.01
C PRO A 121 -14.18 4.11 -0.76
N ASN A 122 -14.40 3.02 -0.02
CA ASN A 122 -14.67 1.70 -0.63
C ASN A 122 -16.15 1.46 -0.92
N PHE A 123 -17.05 2.14 -0.19
CA PHE A 123 -18.49 1.95 -0.28
C PHE A 123 -19.21 3.30 -0.24
N PHE A 124 -20.36 3.35 -0.90
CA PHE A 124 -21.20 4.54 -1.02
C PHE A 124 -22.66 4.17 -0.73
N ASN A 125 -23.42 5.11 -0.20
CA ASN A 125 -24.82 4.92 0.14
C ASN A 125 -25.75 5.24 -1.03
N SER A 126 -25.30 6.04 -2.01
CA SER A 126 -26.09 6.45 -3.17
C SER A 126 -25.20 6.84 -4.37
N LEU A 127 -25.79 6.90 -5.55
CA LEU A 127 -25.14 7.43 -6.76
C LEU A 127 -24.76 8.91 -6.60
N GLU A 128 -25.62 9.69 -5.97
CA GLU A 128 -25.35 11.11 -5.69
C GLU A 128 -24.11 11.28 -4.79
N GLU A 129 -23.94 10.40 -3.81
CA GLU A 129 -22.75 10.38 -2.96
C GLU A 129 -21.48 10.06 -3.77
N ILE A 130 -21.55 9.09 -4.70
CA ILE A 130 -20.44 8.78 -5.60
C ILE A 130 -20.06 10.01 -6.41
N ASP A 131 -21.04 10.68 -7.07
CA ASP A 131 -20.81 11.87 -7.88
C ASP A 131 -20.14 12.99 -7.09
N ASN A 132 -20.65 13.26 -5.90
CA ASN A 132 -20.15 14.32 -5.03
C ASN A 132 -18.73 14.04 -4.53
N ILE A 133 -18.46 12.82 -4.07
CA ILE A 133 -17.14 12.44 -3.55
C ILE A 133 -16.13 12.38 -4.70
N ARG A 134 -16.50 11.80 -5.83
CA ARG A 134 -15.66 11.74 -7.02
C ARG A 134 -15.26 13.13 -7.51
N LYS A 135 -16.20 14.06 -7.59
CA LYS A 135 -15.93 15.45 -7.96
C LYS A 135 -14.93 16.10 -7.00
N LYS A 136 -15.19 16.01 -5.69
CA LYS A 136 -14.28 16.55 -4.65
C LYS A 136 -12.89 15.93 -4.74
N PHE A 137 -12.80 14.64 -5.01
CA PHE A 137 -11.53 13.94 -5.14
C PHE A 137 -10.75 14.42 -6.38
N ILE A 138 -11.42 14.58 -7.53
CA ILE A 138 -10.78 15.11 -8.75
C ILE A 138 -10.28 16.53 -8.52
N ASP A 139 -11.10 17.39 -7.93
CA ASP A 139 -10.74 18.77 -7.59
C ASP A 139 -9.52 18.81 -6.65
N GLU A 140 -9.43 17.86 -5.72
CA GLU A 140 -8.31 17.76 -4.79
C GLU A 140 -7.03 17.28 -5.46
N VAL A 141 -7.13 16.31 -6.37
CA VAL A 141 -5.99 15.86 -7.21
C VAL A 141 -5.48 17.02 -8.07
N ASP A 142 -6.36 17.80 -8.69
CA ASP A 142 -5.99 18.96 -9.49
C ASP A 142 -5.27 20.04 -8.66
N LYS A 143 -5.74 20.33 -7.45
CA LYS A 143 -5.06 21.23 -6.51
C LYS A 143 -3.68 20.72 -6.14
N LEU A 144 -3.53 19.42 -5.87
CA LEU A 144 -2.23 18.83 -5.56
C LEU A 144 -1.26 18.90 -6.74
N ILE A 145 -1.75 18.71 -7.96
CA ILE A 145 -0.93 18.83 -9.17
C ILE A 145 -0.49 20.28 -9.37
N ALA A 146 -1.35 21.25 -9.10
CA ALA A 146 -1.05 22.68 -9.23
C ALA A 146 -0.15 23.24 -8.11
N ASP A 147 -0.13 22.59 -6.94
CA ASP A 147 0.60 23.06 -5.76
C ASP A 147 2.12 22.92 -5.93
N GLU A 148 2.83 24.02 -6.18
CA GLU A 148 4.29 24.02 -6.34
C GLU A 148 5.05 23.59 -5.07
N LYS A 149 4.39 23.69 -3.91
CA LYS A 149 4.97 23.34 -2.59
C LYS A 149 4.59 21.95 -2.10
N ILE A 150 3.99 21.13 -2.98
CA ILE A 150 3.65 19.76 -2.60
C ILE A 150 4.91 19.04 -2.07
N PRO A 151 4.83 18.35 -0.92
CA PRO A 151 5.99 17.69 -0.36
C PRO A 151 6.44 16.52 -1.24
N ASN A 152 7.74 16.41 -1.41
CA ASN A 152 8.37 15.25 -2.04
C ASN A 152 8.55 14.15 -0.98
N LEU A 153 8.23 12.92 -1.37
CA LEU A 153 8.45 11.74 -0.55
C LEU A 153 9.55 10.87 -1.18
N ALA A 154 10.33 10.22 -0.31
CA ALA A 154 11.23 9.16 -0.76
C ALA A 154 10.41 7.92 -1.13
N ILE A 155 10.80 7.24 -2.20
CA ILE A 155 10.24 5.93 -2.52
C ILE A 155 10.76 4.95 -1.46
N SER A 156 9.83 4.34 -0.72
CA SER A 156 10.11 3.38 0.34
C SER A 156 9.10 2.24 0.29
N GLU A 157 9.20 1.31 1.23
CA GLU A 157 8.19 0.24 1.38
C GLU A 157 6.78 0.76 1.75
N LYS A 158 6.70 1.99 2.31
CA LYS A 158 5.44 2.64 2.72
C LYS A 158 4.98 3.66 1.67
N LEU A 159 4.63 3.18 0.49
CA LEU A 159 4.06 4.02 -0.56
C LEU A 159 2.60 4.41 -0.24
N ILE A 160 2.18 5.57 -0.69
CA ILE A 160 0.77 5.97 -0.63
C ILE A 160 -0.03 5.02 -1.52
N LYS A 161 -1.06 4.38 -0.94
CA LYS A 161 -1.93 3.48 -1.70
C LYS A 161 -2.69 4.28 -2.77
N PRO A 162 -2.57 3.93 -4.05
CA PRO A 162 -3.38 4.55 -5.09
C PRO A 162 -4.85 4.12 -4.97
N PRO A 163 -5.82 5.00 -5.23
CA PRO A 163 -7.25 4.67 -5.11
C PRO A 163 -7.82 3.94 -6.34
N ASN A 164 -6.96 3.49 -7.24
CA ASN A 164 -7.40 2.85 -8.50
C ASN A 164 -8.27 1.60 -8.25
N PHE A 165 -8.00 0.86 -7.17
CA PHE A 165 -8.82 -0.29 -6.82
C PHE A 165 -10.25 0.13 -6.47
N GLU A 166 -10.41 1.17 -5.66
CA GLU A 166 -11.70 1.70 -5.21
C GLU A 166 -12.46 2.36 -6.38
N LEU A 167 -11.76 3.13 -7.21
CA LEU A 167 -12.34 3.81 -8.38
C LEU A 167 -12.98 2.84 -9.38
N SER A 168 -12.49 1.61 -9.49
CA SER A 168 -13.03 0.62 -10.45
C SER A 168 -14.45 0.15 -10.13
N TYR A 169 -14.96 0.45 -8.93
CA TYR A 169 -16.28 0.02 -8.46
C TYR A 169 -17.34 1.13 -8.52
N ASP A 170 -16.99 2.35 -8.89
CA ASP A 170 -17.95 3.46 -8.98
C ASP A 170 -18.70 3.56 -10.31
N GLY A 171 -18.31 2.75 -11.30
CA GLY A 171 -19.02 2.61 -12.58
C GLY A 171 -18.70 3.65 -13.64
N TYR A 172 -17.68 4.47 -13.43
CA TYR A 172 -17.24 5.53 -14.34
C TYR A 172 -16.03 5.12 -15.19
N ASP A 173 -15.83 5.84 -16.31
CA ASP A 173 -14.55 5.81 -17.02
C ASP A 173 -13.51 6.57 -16.19
N ASN A 174 -12.44 5.87 -15.82
CA ASN A 174 -11.41 6.37 -14.96
C ASN A 174 -10.10 6.76 -15.68
N LEU A 175 -10.10 6.75 -17.02
CA LEU A 175 -8.88 7.02 -17.79
C LEU A 175 -8.26 8.38 -17.43
N GLU A 176 -9.05 9.44 -17.43
CA GLU A 176 -8.54 10.79 -17.19
C GLU A 176 -8.09 11.01 -15.75
N ILE A 177 -8.83 10.46 -14.78
CA ILE A 177 -8.41 10.55 -13.37
C ILE A 177 -7.13 9.76 -13.11
N ASN A 178 -6.96 8.60 -13.74
CA ASN A 178 -5.75 7.80 -13.60
C ASN A 178 -4.53 8.44 -14.28
N LYS A 179 -4.72 9.17 -15.39
CA LYS A 179 -3.66 10.02 -15.96
C LYS A 179 -3.21 11.12 -14.99
N LYS A 180 -4.16 11.81 -14.34
CA LYS A 180 -3.88 12.83 -13.33
C LYS A 180 -3.16 12.23 -12.11
N LEU A 181 -3.61 11.08 -11.62
CA LEU A 181 -2.95 10.36 -10.52
C LEU A 181 -1.51 9.97 -10.89
N THR A 182 -1.28 9.46 -12.09
CA THR A 182 0.06 9.17 -12.58
C THR A 182 0.96 10.42 -12.59
N GLN A 183 0.45 11.55 -13.09
CA GLN A 183 1.17 12.83 -13.06
C GLN A 183 1.50 13.27 -11.63
N LEU A 184 0.53 13.15 -10.72
CA LEU A 184 0.68 13.49 -9.31
C LEU A 184 1.75 12.63 -8.63
N TYR A 185 1.76 11.30 -8.86
CA TYR A 185 2.75 10.42 -8.25
C TYR A 185 4.18 10.70 -8.74
N TYR A 186 4.38 11.08 -10.00
CA TYR A 186 5.68 11.56 -10.46
C TYR A 186 6.13 12.86 -9.78
N LYS A 187 5.18 13.67 -9.29
CA LYS A 187 5.46 14.89 -8.55
C LYS A 187 5.78 14.59 -7.08
N ILE A 188 5.00 13.71 -6.45
CA ILE A 188 5.21 13.28 -5.05
C ILE A 188 6.50 12.47 -4.90
N TYR A 189 6.82 11.61 -5.86
CA TYR A 189 7.98 10.71 -5.84
C TYR A 189 8.94 11.02 -7.00
N PRO A 190 9.77 12.07 -6.90
CA PRO A 190 10.71 12.42 -7.98
C PRO A 190 11.68 11.30 -8.34
N GLY A 191 11.99 10.41 -7.39
CA GLY A 191 12.80 9.22 -7.61
C GLY A 191 12.27 8.27 -8.68
N LEU A 192 10.96 8.33 -9.01
CA LEU A 192 10.39 7.57 -10.14
C LEU A 192 10.95 8.05 -11.50
N LYS A 193 11.37 9.32 -11.60
CA LYS A 193 11.96 9.89 -12.83
C LYS A 193 13.46 9.63 -12.94
N SER A 194 14.14 9.41 -11.82
CA SER A 194 15.60 9.24 -11.77
C SER A 194 16.08 7.88 -12.28
N ILE A 195 15.18 6.93 -12.46
CA ILE A 195 15.49 5.65 -13.10
C ILE A 195 15.45 5.90 -14.59
N GLU A 196 16.64 6.17 -15.16
CA GLU A 196 16.83 6.54 -16.56
C GLU A 196 16.13 5.59 -17.54
N GLU A 197 15.62 6.16 -18.64
CA GLU A 197 15.17 5.37 -19.79
C GLU A 197 16.37 4.62 -20.36
N ARG A 198 16.33 3.30 -20.23
CA ARG A 198 17.37 2.44 -20.74
C ARG A 198 17.11 2.10 -22.20
N SER A 199 18.16 2.10 -23.02
CA SER A 199 18.12 1.42 -24.32
C SER A 199 18.07 -0.09 -24.10
N PHE A 200 17.11 -0.76 -24.72
CA PHE A 200 16.97 -2.21 -24.66
C PHE A 200 17.75 -2.86 -25.80
N SER A 201 18.63 -3.81 -25.49
CA SER A 201 19.34 -4.59 -26.50
C SER A 201 18.39 -5.57 -27.21
N LYS A 202 18.77 -5.97 -28.41
CA LYS A 202 18.06 -7.03 -29.13
C LYS A 202 18.43 -8.38 -28.49
N ASN A 203 17.42 -9.17 -28.16
CA ASN A 203 17.59 -10.53 -27.64
C ASN A 203 17.44 -11.55 -28.79
N GLU A 204 18.07 -12.73 -28.66
CA GLU A 204 17.88 -13.85 -29.60
C GLU A 204 16.48 -14.43 -29.47
N LYS A 205 16.00 -14.63 -28.23
CA LYS A 205 14.63 -14.99 -27.90
C LYS A 205 13.91 -13.82 -27.28
N ILE A 206 12.58 -13.79 -27.39
CA ILE A 206 11.76 -12.78 -26.73
C ILE A 206 11.78 -13.04 -25.23
N LYS A 207 12.38 -12.14 -24.46
CA LYS A 207 12.40 -12.18 -23.00
C LYS A 207 11.11 -11.64 -22.43
N ILE A 208 10.32 -12.50 -21.82
CA ILE A 208 9.04 -12.13 -21.19
C ILE A 208 9.06 -12.39 -19.69
N GLY A 209 8.74 -11.35 -18.92
CA GLY A 209 8.56 -11.43 -17.47
C GLY A 209 7.08 -11.40 -17.11
N PHE A 210 6.67 -12.24 -16.17
CA PHE A 210 5.36 -12.21 -15.51
C PHE A 210 5.57 -11.79 -14.07
N ILE A 211 4.84 -10.76 -13.63
CA ILE A 211 4.99 -10.24 -12.28
C ILE A 211 3.64 -10.09 -11.58
N SER A 212 3.46 -10.77 -10.46
CA SER A 212 2.29 -10.65 -9.57
C SER A 212 2.64 -11.02 -8.14
N GLN A 213 1.96 -10.39 -7.17
CA GLN A 213 2.02 -10.86 -5.79
C GLN A 213 1.08 -12.04 -5.52
N PHE A 214 0.29 -12.47 -6.50
CA PHE A 214 -0.75 -13.49 -6.38
C PHE A 214 -0.46 -14.77 -7.18
N PHE A 215 0.79 -15.01 -7.56
CA PHE A 215 1.21 -16.30 -8.14
C PHE A 215 1.35 -17.38 -7.06
N SER A 216 0.26 -17.56 -6.30
CA SER A 216 0.04 -18.56 -5.24
C SER A 216 -1.35 -19.16 -5.38
N ASP A 217 -1.94 -19.74 -4.32
CA ASP A 217 -3.31 -20.28 -4.35
C ASP A 217 -4.36 -19.16 -4.44
N HIS A 218 -4.34 -18.44 -5.55
CA HIS A 218 -5.18 -17.28 -5.84
C HIS A 218 -5.76 -17.36 -7.26
N THR A 219 -6.87 -16.64 -7.50
CA THR A 219 -7.56 -16.60 -8.80
C THR A 219 -6.64 -16.12 -9.92
N ILE A 220 -5.77 -15.14 -9.67
CA ILE A 220 -4.79 -14.64 -10.65
C ILE A 220 -3.89 -15.77 -11.14
N ALA A 221 -3.33 -16.58 -10.25
CA ALA A 221 -2.51 -17.74 -10.66
C ALA A 221 -3.31 -18.75 -11.48
N LYS A 222 -4.57 -19.02 -11.11
CA LYS A 222 -5.46 -19.91 -11.88
C LYS A 222 -5.69 -19.41 -13.31
N LEU A 223 -5.91 -18.11 -13.47
CA LEU A 223 -6.20 -17.50 -14.77
C LEU A 223 -4.96 -17.47 -15.68
N PHE A 224 -3.80 -17.11 -15.13
CA PHE A 224 -2.62 -16.78 -15.94
C PHE A 224 -1.56 -17.88 -16.03
N LYS A 225 -1.56 -18.89 -15.14
CA LYS A 225 -0.59 -19.98 -15.21
C LYS A 225 -0.53 -20.65 -16.58
N GLY A 226 -1.68 -20.83 -17.23
CA GLY A 226 -1.76 -21.46 -18.55
C GLY A 226 -1.00 -20.70 -19.64
N ILE A 227 -0.91 -19.38 -19.56
CA ILE A 227 -0.11 -18.58 -20.48
C ILE A 227 1.38 -18.87 -20.21
N ILE A 228 1.80 -18.86 -18.95
CA ILE A 228 3.19 -19.12 -18.56
C ILE A 228 3.66 -20.48 -19.07
N TYR A 229 2.84 -21.54 -18.90
CA TYR A 229 3.21 -22.91 -19.27
C TYR A 229 3.25 -23.18 -20.76
N LYS A 230 2.41 -22.47 -21.55
CA LYS A 230 2.19 -22.78 -22.97
C LYS A 230 3.02 -21.92 -23.92
N LEU A 231 3.84 -21.01 -23.42
CA LEU A 231 4.74 -20.26 -24.26
C LEU A 231 5.77 -21.20 -24.92
N ASN A 232 5.98 -20.99 -26.22
CA ASN A 232 6.94 -21.77 -26.95
C ASN A 232 8.37 -21.39 -26.53
N LYS A 233 9.08 -22.32 -25.87
CA LYS A 233 10.44 -22.14 -25.36
C LYS A 233 11.50 -21.91 -26.42
N GLU A 234 11.23 -22.23 -27.69
CA GLU A 234 12.14 -21.91 -28.79
C GLU A 234 12.07 -20.42 -29.15
N ILE A 235 10.96 -19.74 -28.84
CA ILE A 235 10.71 -18.35 -29.15
C ILE A 235 10.90 -17.47 -27.91
N PHE A 236 10.48 -17.95 -26.74
CA PHE A 236 10.43 -17.19 -25.50
C PHE A 236 11.43 -17.68 -24.46
N GLU A 237 12.02 -16.73 -23.75
CA GLU A 237 12.73 -16.90 -22.50
C GLU A 237 11.86 -16.30 -21.39
N VAL A 238 11.39 -17.12 -20.44
CA VAL A 238 10.35 -16.73 -19.49
C VAL A 238 10.92 -16.52 -18.10
N TYR A 239 10.53 -15.39 -17.49
CA TYR A 239 10.86 -15.02 -16.12
C TYR A 239 9.57 -14.86 -15.32
N VAL A 240 9.50 -15.43 -14.12
CA VAL A 240 8.38 -15.26 -13.20
C VAL A 240 8.87 -14.57 -11.93
N PHE A 241 8.35 -13.37 -11.67
CA PHE A 241 8.72 -12.57 -10.51
C PHE A 241 7.67 -12.72 -9.41
N HIS A 242 8.12 -13.11 -8.22
CA HIS A 242 7.31 -13.30 -7.04
C HIS A 242 7.63 -12.24 -5.97
N SER A 243 6.62 -11.74 -5.27
CA SER A 243 6.88 -11.06 -4.00
C SER A 243 7.13 -12.11 -2.90
N ASP A 244 7.87 -11.74 -1.86
CA ASP A 244 8.25 -12.62 -0.75
C ASP A 244 7.07 -13.28 -0.01
N LYS A 245 5.85 -12.75 -0.17
CA LYS A 245 4.64 -13.22 0.52
C LYS A 245 3.96 -14.42 -0.13
N THR A 246 4.36 -14.80 -1.32
CA THR A 246 3.59 -15.72 -2.17
C THR A 246 4.22 -17.10 -2.35
N LEU A 247 5.28 -17.39 -1.65
CA LEU A 247 6.06 -18.63 -1.84
C LEU A 247 5.41 -19.90 -1.28
N GLN A 248 4.07 -19.99 -1.25
CA GLN A 248 3.33 -21.11 -0.70
C GLN A 248 2.13 -21.47 -1.56
N GLY A 249 1.75 -22.77 -1.54
CA GLY A 249 0.53 -23.27 -2.10
C GLY A 249 0.72 -24.15 -3.33
N LYS A 250 -0.34 -24.89 -3.68
CA LYS A 250 -0.33 -25.82 -4.80
C LYS A 250 -0.04 -25.14 -6.14
N LEU A 251 -0.68 -23.99 -6.38
CA LEU A 251 -0.52 -23.25 -7.64
C LEU A 251 0.87 -22.63 -7.77
N TYR A 252 1.46 -22.19 -6.65
CA TYR A 252 2.85 -21.73 -6.65
C TYR A 252 3.78 -22.89 -7.06
N ASN A 253 3.60 -24.08 -6.48
CA ASN A 253 4.42 -25.26 -6.80
C ASN A 253 4.25 -25.66 -8.28
N GLU A 254 3.03 -25.68 -8.80
CA GLU A 254 2.76 -25.95 -10.22
C GLU A 254 3.48 -24.95 -11.16
N ILE A 255 3.46 -23.65 -10.82
CA ILE A 255 4.18 -22.62 -11.59
C ILE A 255 5.69 -22.86 -11.49
N ASN A 256 6.19 -23.10 -10.27
CA ASN A 256 7.61 -23.29 -10.03
C ASN A 256 8.16 -24.53 -10.75
N GLU A 257 7.47 -25.67 -10.67
CA GLU A 257 7.84 -26.92 -11.36
C GLU A 257 7.84 -26.73 -12.87
N SER A 258 6.83 -26.01 -13.40
CA SER A 258 6.75 -25.71 -14.84
C SER A 258 7.89 -24.80 -15.29
N VAL A 259 8.19 -23.77 -14.54
CA VAL A 259 9.28 -22.83 -14.83
C VAL A 259 10.62 -23.59 -14.85
N VAL A 260 10.88 -24.43 -13.86
CA VAL A 260 12.12 -25.24 -13.79
C VAL A 260 12.19 -26.24 -14.94
N SER A 261 11.08 -26.96 -15.26
CA SER A 261 11.04 -27.97 -16.31
C SER A 261 11.29 -27.42 -17.72
N TYR A 262 10.99 -26.13 -17.93
CA TYR A 262 11.17 -25.42 -19.20
C TYR A 262 12.43 -24.56 -19.25
N ASN A 263 13.31 -24.64 -18.26
CA ASN A 263 14.49 -23.77 -18.14
C ASN A 263 14.12 -22.27 -17.99
N PHE A 264 12.96 -22.00 -17.43
CA PHE A 264 12.52 -20.65 -17.09
C PHE A 264 13.10 -20.24 -15.73
N GLU A 265 13.10 -18.95 -15.44
CA GLU A 265 13.67 -18.46 -14.20
C GLU A 265 12.57 -17.93 -13.25
N ASN A 266 12.49 -18.49 -12.05
CA ASN A 266 11.72 -17.96 -10.92
C ASN A 266 12.57 -17.03 -10.08
N ILE A 267 12.07 -15.82 -9.86
CA ILE A 267 12.80 -14.77 -9.17
C ILE A 267 11.96 -14.25 -8.00
N VAL A 268 12.51 -14.37 -6.81
CA VAL A 268 11.94 -13.72 -5.62
C VAL A 268 12.47 -12.29 -5.57
N LEU A 269 11.57 -11.33 -5.61
CA LEU A 269 11.93 -9.93 -5.58
C LEU A 269 12.36 -9.49 -4.17
N PRO A 270 13.41 -8.69 -4.03
CA PRO A 270 13.81 -8.10 -2.76
C PRO A 270 12.73 -7.19 -2.18
N LYS A 271 12.85 -6.81 -0.90
CA LYS A 271 11.85 -5.93 -0.26
C LYS A 271 11.99 -4.48 -0.69
N ASP A 272 13.21 -4.01 -0.83
CA ASP A 272 13.48 -2.63 -1.24
C ASP A 272 12.95 -2.34 -2.65
N PHE A 273 12.37 -1.16 -2.85
CA PHE A 273 11.73 -0.78 -4.10
C PHE A 273 12.75 -0.62 -5.24
N HIS A 274 13.90 -0.01 -4.96
CA HIS A 274 14.94 0.21 -5.96
C HIS A 274 15.62 -1.10 -6.36
N GLU A 275 15.87 -1.98 -5.40
CA GLU A 275 16.41 -3.32 -5.66
C GLU A 275 15.44 -4.17 -6.48
N LYS A 276 14.11 -4.08 -6.21
CA LYS A 276 13.09 -4.73 -7.06
C LYS A 276 13.19 -4.27 -8.50
N ALA A 277 13.19 -2.94 -8.69
CA ALA A 277 13.28 -2.35 -10.01
C ALA A 277 14.57 -2.77 -10.73
N GLN A 278 15.70 -2.77 -10.03
CA GLN A 278 16.99 -3.16 -10.59
C GLN A 278 17.02 -4.65 -10.95
N THR A 279 16.51 -5.53 -10.08
CA THR A 279 16.40 -6.98 -10.33
C THR A 279 15.64 -7.29 -11.63
N ILE A 280 14.53 -6.57 -11.86
CA ILE A 280 13.73 -6.72 -13.10
C ILE A 280 14.51 -6.17 -14.29
N ARG A 281 15.13 -4.99 -14.18
CA ARG A 281 15.87 -4.34 -15.25
C ARG A 281 17.06 -5.17 -15.72
N ASP A 282 17.74 -5.87 -14.83
CA ASP A 282 18.92 -6.69 -15.14
C ASP A 282 18.59 -7.86 -16.07
N LYS A 283 17.32 -8.25 -16.16
CA LYS A 283 16.88 -9.30 -17.10
C LYS A 283 16.76 -8.81 -18.54
N ASN A 284 16.79 -7.48 -18.79
CA ASN A 284 16.70 -6.88 -20.12
C ASN A 284 15.50 -7.41 -20.92
N LEU A 285 14.29 -7.32 -20.30
CA LEU A 285 13.07 -7.90 -20.83
C LEU A 285 12.57 -7.15 -22.08
N ASP A 286 12.09 -7.90 -23.07
CA ASP A 286 11.29 -7.34 -24.17
C ASP A 286 9.88 -7.02 -23.71
N ILE A 287 9.26 -7.92 -22.93
CA ILE A 287 7.89 -7.77 -22.42
C ILE A 287 7.88 -7.97 -20.91
N LEU A 288 7.21 -7.09 -20.19
CA LEU A 288 6.84 -7.29 -18.77
C LEU A 288 5.33 -7.27 -18.64
N PHE A 289 4.76 -8.39 -18.22
CA PHE A 289 3.33 -8.62 -18.12
C PHE A 289 2.87 -8.52 -16.66
N TYR A 290 1.94 -7.60 -16.41
CA TYR A 290 1.31 -7.37 -15.11
C TYR A 290 -0.16 -7.82 -15.18
N PRO A 291 -0.53 -9.01 -14.68
CA PRO A 291 -1.91 -9.48 -14.76
C PRO A 291 -2.90 -8.69 -13.90
N ASP A 292 -2.44 -8.03 -12.83
CA ASP A 292 -3.26 -7.54 -11.72
C ASP A 292 -2.75 -6.24 -11.08
N ILE A 293 -2.35 -5.26 -11.86
CA ILE A 293 -1.62 -4.06 -11.43
C ILE A 293 -2.20 -3.41 -10.17
N HIS A 294 -3.49 -3.10 -10.15
CA HIS A 294 -4.12 -2.26 -9.11
C HIS A 294 -4.38 -2.99 -7.79
N MET A 295 -4.13 -4.29 -7.73
CA MET A 295 -4.27 -5.08 -6.51
C MET A 295 -3.06 -4.97 -5.59
N SER A 296 -1.97 -4.32 -6.03
CA SER A 296 -0.74 -4.15 -5.27
C SER A 296 -0.15 -2.75 -5.44
N THR A 297 -0.03 -2.02 -4.32
CA THR A 297 0.61 -0.70 -4.31
C THR A 297 2.03 -0.74 -4.88
N ASN A 298 2.84 -1.70 -4.47
CA ASN A 298 4.22 -1.82 -4.98
C ASN A 298 4.27 -2.09 -6.48
N LEU A 299 3.43 -2.99 -6.98
CA LEU A 299 3.39 -3.29 -8.42
C LEU A 299 2.91 -2.10 -9.23
N TYR A 300 1.91 -1.36 -8.74
CA TYR A 300 1.47 -0.14 -9.39
C TYR A 300 2.63 0.86 -9.59
N TYR A 301 3.40 1.14 -8.54
CA TYR A 301 4.54 2.07 -8.67
C TYR A 301 5.66 1.53 -9.55
N LEU A 302 5.88 0.22 -9.60
CA LEU A 302 6.83 -0.37 -10.56
C LEU A 302 6.41 -0.13 -12.02
N THR A 303 5.11 -0.08 -12.30
CA THR A 303 4.62 0.22 -13.67
C THR A 303 4.94 1.63 -14.13
N LEU A 304 5.15 2.57 -13.20
CA LEU A 304 5.55 3.95 -13.51
C LEU A 304 7.00 4.04 -13.99
N LEU A 305 7.78 2.96 -13.83
CA LEU A 305 9.13 2.85 -14.33
C LEU A 305 9.16 2.17 -15.70
N LYS A 306 10.15 2.46 -16.52
CA LYS A 306 10.37 1.73 -17.78
C LYS A 306 11.27 0.51 -17.50
N LEU A 307 10.68 -0.62 -17.12
CA LEU A 307 11.39 -1.83 -16.71
C LEU A 307 11.58 -2.85 -17.83
N ALA A 308 10.78 -2.74 -18.90
CA ALA A 308 10.87 -3.57 -20.10
C ALA A 308 10.64 -2.71 -21.35
N LYS A 309 10.98 -3.24 -22.53
CA LYS A 309 10.72 -2.58 -23.81
C LYS A 309 9.22 -2.32 -24.02
N PHE A 310 8.41 -3.34 -23.71
CA PHE A 310 6.95 -3.24 -23.66
C PHE A 310 6.47 -3.67 -22.28
N GLN A 311 5.60 -2.87 -21.66
CA GLN A 311 4.90 -3.22 -20.45
C GLN A 311 3.43 -3.36 -20.78
N ILE A 312 2.82 -4.45 -20.38
CA ILE A 312 1.42 -4.78 -20.71
C ILE A 312 0.67 -5.24 -19.46
N THR A 313 -0.61 -4.97 -19.44
CA THR A 313 -1.51 -5.44 -18.38
C THR A 313 -2.67 -6.25 -18.94
N SER A 314 -3.49 -6.82 -18.06
CA SER A 314 -4.61 -7.68 -18.42
C SER A 314 -5.79 -7.50 -17.47
N TRP A 315 -6.83 -8.28 -17.67
CA TRP A 315 -8.12 -8.25 -16.97
C TRP A 315 -8.10 -8.86 -15.55
N GLY A 316 -6.96 -9.16 -14.97
CA GLY A 316 -6.88 -9.61 -13.57
C GLY A 316 -7.39 -8.56 -12.59
N HIS A 317 -7.36 -7.29 -13.00
CA HIS A 317 -8.11 -6.20 -12.40
C HIS A 317 -8.67 -5.30 -13.51
N PRO A 318 -9.95 -4.89 -13.46
CA PRO A 318 -10.63 -4.25 -14.60
C PRO A 318 -10.27 -2.78 -14.83
N GLU A 319 -9.53 -2.15 -13.92
CA GLU A 319 -9.23 -0.72 -13.97
C GLU A 319 -8.19 -0.37 -15.03
N THR A 320 -8.41 0.74 -15.73
CA THR A 320 -7.43 1.33 -16.65
C THR A 320 -6.23 1.90 -15.90
N THR A 321 -5.04 1.86 -16.49
CA THR A 321 -3.83 2.35 -15.83
C THR A 321 -3.68 3.87 -15.88
N GLY A 322 -4.16 4.53 -16.94
CA GLY A 322 -3.85 5.92 -17.21
C GLY A 322 -2.35 6.24 -17.34
N ASN A 323 -1.52 5.21 -17.47
CA ASN A 323 -0.06 5.28 -17.46
C ASN A 323 0.49 5.04 -18.87
N ASN A 324 1.28 5.98 -19.38
CA ASN A 324 1.88 5.91 -20.72
C ASN A 324 3.07 4.94 -20.84
N LYS A 325 3.47 4.28 -19.76
CA LYS A 325 4.53 3.25 -19.76
C LYS A 325 3.95 1.84 -20.00
N ILE A 326 2.60 1.70 -19.99
CA ILE A 326 1.86 0.44 -20.21
C ILE A 326 0.95 0.56 -21.42
#